data_13a699b647bcb222e2c1ab203d1b3383
#
_entry.id   13a699b647bcb222e2c1ab203d1b3383
#
_cell.length_a   1.000
_cell.length_b   1.000
_cell.length_c   1.000
_cell.angle_alpha   90.00
_cell.angle_beta   90.00
_cell.angle_gamma   90.00
#
_symmetry.space_group_name_H-M   'P 1'
#
loop_
_entity.id
_entity.type
_entity.pdbx_description
1 polymer ?
#
loop_
_entity_poly.entity_id
_entity_poly.type
_entity_poly.pdbx_seq_one_letter_code
_entity_poly.pdbx_strand_id
1 'polypeptide(L)'
;MSTKKVTVIGLGSLGSALAAALLRSGNEVTVWNRTPAKAEALVAQGAARADTVADAVAASPVVIVCVFDTAAARELLEPVAAGKAVVNLTTGSPDEARALATWAASRGVDYLDGAVMAVPEAIGTPGAFVIYSGSREVFDEHRDALDSFGASHFLGTDAGVAEFHDLGLLSAGYATLGGFLHAVAMLGVPAQDFLPLATTWLNGMVAFLADVAREVDQRDYAHGASSVAINQVALGNIVHASRSAGVAPDLLLPLKELMDRRAADGHAEDSASSVIELLRPRVHPE
;
A
#
# COMPACT_ATOMS: atom_id res chain seq x y z
N MET A 1 -2.70 -28.69 -0.95
CA MET A 1 -2.05 -27.60 -1.71
C MET A 1 -1.10 -28.24 -2.72
N SER A 2 -1.17 -27.84 -3.99
CA SER A 2 -0.24 -28.33 -5.01
C SER A 2 1.06 -27.52 -4.89
N THR A 3 2.21 -28.19 -4.79
CA THR A 3 3.53 -27.55 -4.81
C THR A 3 3.71 -26.78 -6.12
N LYS A 4 3.92 -25.48 -6.06
CA LYS A 4 4.18 -24.62 -7.21
C LYS A 4 5.66 -24.31 -7.31
N LYS A 5 6.19 -24.19 -8.54
CA LYS A 5 7.51 -23.62 -8.79
C LYS A 5 7.40 -22.12 -8.95
N VAL A 6 8.10 -21.38 -8.11
CA VAL A 6 8.05 -19.91 -8.07
C VAL A 6 9.46 -19.34 -8.05
N THR A 7 9.72 -18.37 -8.89
CA THR A 7 10.99 -17.61 -8.85
C THR A 7 10.76 -16.27 -8.15
N VAL A 8 11.67 -15.87 -7.26
CA VAL A 8 11.70 -14.54 -6.65
C VAL A 8 12.97 -13.80 -7.05
N ILE A 9 12.79 -12.67 -7.71
CA ILE A 9 13.84 -11.74 -8.13
C ILE A 9 13.84 -10.51 -7.23
N GLY A 10 15.00 -10.25 -6.59
CA GLY A 10 15.14 -9.16 -5.62
C GLY A 10 14.99 -9.68 -4.19
N LEU A 11 16.11 -9.67 -3.44
CA LEU A 11 16.21 -10.15 -2.06
C LEU A 11 16.58 -8.98 -1.13
N GLY A 12 15.80 -7.89 -1.23
CA GLY A 12 15.72 -6.88 -0.19
C GLY A 12 15.01 -7.43 1.05
N SER A 13 14.76 -6.61 2.06
CA SER A 13 14.04 -7.05 3.27
C SER A 13 12.69 -7.69 2.92
N LEU A 14 11.89 -7.02 2.08
CA LEU A 14 10.58 -7.51 1.68
C LEU A 14 10.69 -8.76 0.78
N GLY A 15 11.49 -8.73 -0.29
CA GLY A 15 11.62 -9.87 -1.20
C GLY A 15 12.15 -11.14 -0.51
N SER A 16 13.04 -10.99 0.47
CA SER A 16 13.50 -12.11 1.30
C SER A 16 12.37 -12.67 2.16
N ALA A 17 11.53 -11.82 2.74
CA ALA A 17 10.38 -12.25 3.53
C ALA A 17 9.33 -12.99 2.68
N LEU A 18 9.08 -12.51 1.45
CA LEU A 18 8.20 -13.16 0.47
C LEU A 18 8.73 -14.55 0.08
N ALA A 19 10.03 -14.67 -0.27
CA ALA A 19 10.64 -15.95 -0.59
C ALA A 19 10.57 -16.95 0.58
N ALA A 20 10.84 -16.49 1.79
CA ALA A 20 10.71 -17.30 2.99
C ALA A 20 9.26 -17.76 3.26
N ALA A 21 8.26 -16.92 3.00
CA ALA A 21 6.85 -17.29 3.12
C ALA A 21 6.45 -18.38 2.12
N LEU A 22 6.90 -18.28 0.87
CA LEU A 22 6.70 -19.32 -0.15
C LEU A 22 7.33 -20.66 0.27
N LEU A 23 8.54 -20.65 0.81
CA LEU A 23 9.19 -21.86 1.31
C LEU A 23 8.40 -22.49 2.45
N ARG A 24 7.97 -21.68 3.43
CA ARG A 24 7.13 -22.18 4.56
C ARG A 24 5.81 -22.79 4.09
N SER A 25 5.25 -22.32 2.99
CA SER A 25 4.03 -22.86 2.38
C SER A 25 4.27 -24.08 1.47
N GLY A 26 5.50 -24.60 1.41
CA GLY A 26 5.85 -25.81 0.68
C GLY A 26 6.05 -25.64 -0.82
N ASN A 27 6.26 -24.42 -1.30
CA ASN A 27 6.57 -24.18 -2.70
C ASN A 27 8.06 -24.48 -3.01
N GLU A 28 8.34 -24.87 -4.25
CA GLU A 28 9.70 -24.95 -4.79
C GLU A 28 10.14 -23.55 -5.22
N VAL A 29 11.06 -22.93 -4.45
CA VAL A 29 11.44 -21.52 -4.65
C VAL A 29 12.82 -21.42 -5.26
N THR A 30 12.93 -20.74 -6.40
CA THR A 30 14.18 -20.28 -6.97
C THR A 30 14.37 -18.80 -6.65
N VAL A 31 15.56 -18.40 -6.23
CA VAL A 31 15.83 -17.00 -5.85
C VAL A 31 17.02 -16.46 -6.64
N TRP A 32 16.91 -15.17 -6.97
CA TRP A 32 18.01 -14.42 -7.56
C TRP A 32 18.12 -13.01 -6.97
N ASN A 33 19.34 -12.55 -6.77
CA ASN A 33 19.63 -11.17 -6.39
C ASN A 33 21.01 -10.76 -6.96
N ARG A 34 21.14 -9.48 -7.33
CA ARG A 34 22.41 -8.91 -7.83
C ARG A 34 23.59 -9.15 -6.88
N THR A 35 23.34 -9.17 -5.56
CA THR A 35 24.32 -9.55 -4.54
C THR A 35 24.05 -10.98 -4.09
N PRO A 36 24.83 -11.99 -4.51
CA PRO A 36 24.53 -13.41 -4.26
C PRO A 36 24.45 -13.78 -2.78
N ALA A 37 25.24 -13.15 -1.92
CA ALA A 37 25.25 -13.39 -0.48
C ALA A 37 23.87 -13.20 0.18
N LYS A 38 22.99 -12.38 -0.39
CA LYS A 38 21.64 -12.20 0.12
C LYS A 38 20.74 -13.43 -0.02
N ALA A 39 21.12 -14.38 -0.88
CA ALA A 39 20.40 -15.64 -1.04
C ALA A 39 20.77 -16.71 -0.01
N GLU A 40 21.90 -16.61 0.67
CA GLU A 40 22.46 -17.69 1.52
C GLU A 40 21.47 -18.16 2.60
N ALA A 41 20.83 -17.26 3.29
CA ALA A 41 19.85 -17.60 4.32
C ALA A 41 18.61 -18.33 3.77
N LEU A 42 18.20 -18.02 2.54
CA LEU A 42 17.06 -18.68 1.86
C LEU A 42 17.48 -20.04 1.30
N VAL A 43 18.71 -20.17 0.80
CA VAL A 43 19.28 -21.45 0.37
C VAL A 43 19.37 -22.42 1.55
N ALA A 44 19.79 -21.95 2.72
CA ALA A 44 19.79 -22.76 3.93
C ALA A 44 18.37 -23.20 4.37
N GLN A 45 17.32 -22.51 3.92
CA GLN A 45 15.92 -22.87 4.13
C GLN A 45 15.34 -23.74 3.00
N GLY A 46 16.12 -24.07 1.97
CA GLY A 46 15.71 -24.95 0.88
C GLY A 46 15.44 -24.25 -0.47
N ALA A 47 15.72 -22.95 -0.60
CA ALA A 47 15.63 -22.29 -1.91
C ALA A 47 16.74 -22.72 -2.84
N ALA A 48 16.46 -22.83 -4.14
CA ALA A 48 17.49 -22.92 -5.18
C ALA A 48 17.99 -21.49 -5.53
N ARG A 49 19.31 -21.31 -5.56
CA ARG A 49 19.89 -20.05 -6.06
C ARG A 49 20.18 -20.16 -7.54
N ALA A 50 19.70 -19.22 -8.34
CA ALA A 50 20.11 -19.05 -9.72
C ALA A 50 21.36 -18.15 -9.80
N ASP A 51 22.23 -18.43 -10.77
CA ASP A 51 23.45 -17.66 -10.98
C ASP A 51 23.20 -16.43 -11.86
N THR A 52 22.26 -16.51 -12.79
CA THR A 52 21.85 -15.40 -13.66
C THR A 52 20.35 -15.13 -13.57
N VAL A 53 19.92 -13.92 -13.99
CA VAL A 53 18.48 -13.59 -14.12
C VAL A 53 17.79 -14.52 -15.12
N ALA A 54 18.47 -14.86 -16.23
CA ALA A 54 17.93 -15.76 -17.25
C ALA A 54 17.67 -17.17 -16.68
N ASP A 55 18.60 -17.71 -15.89
CA ASP A 55 18.42 -19.01 -15.21
C ASP A 55 17.26 -18.95 -14.21
N ALA A 56 17.17 -17.85 -13.45
CA ALA A 56 16.09 -17.63 -12.50
C ALA A 56 14.72 -17.63 -13.18
N VAL A 57 14.58 -16.85 -14.26
CA VAL A 57 13.34 -16.76 -15.05
C VAL A 57 13.01 -18.11 -15.70
N ALA A 58 14.01 -18.86 -16.17
CA ALA A 58 13.78 -20.17 -16.79
C ALA A 58 13.25 -21.21 -15.79
N ALA A 59 13.60 -21.11 -14.52
CA ALA A 59 13.35 -22.13 -13.48
C ALA A 59 11.86 -22.35 -13.17
N SER A 60 11.00 -21.36 -13.38
CA SER A 60 9.61 -21.41 -12.93
C SER A 60 8.64 -20.83 -13.95
N PRO A 61 7.36 -21.26 -13.97
CA PRO A 61 6.32 -20.66 -14.79
C PRO A 61 5.92 -19.25 -14.34
N VAL A 62 6.08 -18.95 -13.05
CA VAL A 62 5.76 -17.64 -12.44
C VAL A 62 7.00 -17.01 -11.84
N VAL A 63 7.18 -15.72 -12.12
CA VAL A 63 8.29 -14.90 -11.63
C VAL A 63 7.73 -13.75 -10.79
N ILE A 64 8.10 -13.70 -9.52
CA ILE A 64 7.78 -12.60 -8.62
C ILE A 64 8.97 -11.65 -8.59
N VAL A 65 8.73 -10.38 -8.83
CA VAL A 65 9.76 -9.33 -8.79
C VAL A 65 9.45 -8.38 -7.63
N CYS A 66 10.46 -8.14 -6.78
CA CYS A 66 10.36 -7.20 -5.67
C CYS A 66 11.71 -6.48 -5.52
N VAL A 67 11.87 -5.37 -6.21
CA VAL A 67 13.12 -4.61 -6.31
C VAL A 67 12.90 -3.13 -5.93
N PHE A 68 13.91 -2.29 -6.13
CA PHE A 68 13.90 -0.93 -5.64
C PHE A 68 12.92 -0.01 -6.41
N ASP A 69 12.86 -0.17 -7.73
CA ASP A 69 12.02 0.67 -8.60
C ASP A 69 11.57 -0.09 -9.86
N THR A 70 10.61 0.48 -10.56
CA THR A 70 10.01 -0.07 -11.77
C THR A 70 11.00 -0.17 -12.93
N ALA A 71 11.98 0.73 -13.02
CA ALA A 71 13.00 0.69 -14.06
C ALA A 71 13.90 -0.55 -13.88
N ALA A 72 14.32 -0.83 -12.65
CA ALA A 72 15.06 -2.06 -12.32
C ALA A 72 14.22 -3.32 -12.56
N ALA A 73 12.92 -3.31 -12.21
CA ALA A 73 12.02 -4.42 -12.50
C ALA A 73 11.94 -4.67 -14.00
N ARG A 74 11.77 -3.63 -14.81
CA ARG A 74 11.70 -3.70 -16.27
C ARG A 74 12.96 -4.31 -16.89
N GLU A 75 14.14 -3.90 -16.43
CA GLU A 75 15.42 -4.44 -16.89
C GLU A 75 15.56 -5.93 -16.57
N LEU A 76 15.26 -6.32 -15.34
CA LEU A 76 15.37 -7.71 -14.87
C LEU A 76 14.36 -8.66 -15.50
N LEU A 77 13.25 -8.12 -16.01
CA LEU A 77 12.21 -8.91 -16.71
C LEU A 77 12.52 -9.12 -18.20
N GLU A 78 13.55 -8.49 -18.78
CA GLU A 78 13.91 -8.68 -20.20
C GLU A 78 14.06 -10.16 -20.65
N PRO A 79 14.63 -11.07 -19.84
CA PRO A 79 14.74 -12.48 -20.23
C PRO A 79 13.41 -13.25 -20.17
N VAL A 80 12.33 -12.67 -19.65
CA VAL A 80 11.04 -13.38 -19.54
C VAL A 80 10.45 -13.64 -20.92
N ALA A 81 10.18 -14.92 -21.20
CA ALA A 81 9.65 -15.38 -22.48
C ALA A 81 8.12 -15.49 -22.46
N ALA A 82 7.52 -15.55 -23.63
CA ALA A 82 6.10 -15.79 -23.83
C ALA A 82 5.60 -17.05 -23.08
N GLY A 83 4.38 -17.00 -22.57
CA GLY A 83 3.76 -18.08 -21.79
C GLY A 83 4.21 -18.19 -20.34
N LYS A 84 4.95 -17.20 -19.84
CA LYS A 84 5.26 -17.06 -18.39
C LYS A 84 4.37 -16.00 -17.75
N ALA A 85 4.16 -16.16 -16.44
CA ALA A 85 3.50 -15.18 -15.61
C ALA A 85 4.52 -14.33 -14.84
N VAL A 86 4.27 -13.04 -14.73
CA VAL A 86 5.01 -12.10 -13.89
C VAL A 86 4.07 -11.53 -12.84
N VAL A 87 4.51 -11.58 -11.58
CA VAL A 87 3.88 -10.88 -10.47
C VAL A 87 4.87 -9.80 -10.01
N ASN A 88 4.55 -8.54 -10.27
CA ASN A 88 5.37 -7.42 -9.84
C ASN A 88 4.90 -6.92 -8.49
N LEU A 89 5.78 -6.95 -7.49
CA LEU A 89 5.57 -6.43 -6.13
C LEU A 89 6.55 -5.30 -5.82
N THR A 90 6.97 -4.60 -6.87
CA THR A 90 7.84 -3.42 -6.77
C THR A 90 6.96 -2.19 -6.73
N THR A 91 7.04 -1.41 -5.67
CA THR A 91 6.28 -0.15 -5.55
C THR A 91 6.61 0.80 -6.70
N GLY A 92 5.57 1.33 -7.33
CA GLY A 92 5.66 2.25 -8.45
C GLY A 92 4.49 3.21 -8.52
N SER A 93 4.31 3.83 -9.67
CA SER A 93 3.12 4.60 -9.98
C SER A 93 2.12 3.78 -10.81
N PRO A 94 0.82 4.13 -10.79
CA PRO A 94 -0.18 3.48 -11.63
C PRO A 94 0.17 3.45 -13.13
N ASP A 95 0.81 4.52 -13.62
CA ASP A 95 1.19 4.62 -15.03
C ASP A 95 2.39 3.73 -15.35
N GLU A 96 3.34 3.57 -14.45
CA GLU A 96 4.45 2.61 -14.59
C GLU A 96 3.95 1.17 -14.60
N ALA A 97 2.99 0.81 -13.73
CA ALA A 97 2.37 -0.51 -13.72
C ALA A 97 1.65 -0.80 -15.05
N ARG A 98 0.88 0.15 -15.59
CA ARG A 98 0.24 0.03 -16.91
C ARG A 98 1.25 -0.11 -18.04
N ALA A 99 2.36 0.64 -17.99
CA ALA A 99 3.44 0.56 -18.97
C ALA A 99 4.11 -0.81 -18.96
N LEU A 100 4.38 -1.38 -17.77
CA LEU A 100 4.91 -2.74 -17.62
C LEU A 100 3.93 -3.80 -18.12
N ALA A 101 2.65 -3.67 -17.81
CA ALA A 101 1.61 -4.57 -18.31
C ALA A 101 1.52 -4.55 -19.85
N THR A 102 1.58 -3.36 -20.45
CA THR A 102 1.58 -3.20 -21.91
C THR A 102 2.81 -3.84 -22.54
N TRP A 103 3.97 -3.62 -21.93
CA TRP A 103 5.21 -4.24 -22.38
C TRP A 103 5.16 -5.77 -22.27
N ALA A 104 4.70 -6.31 -21.14
CA ALA A 104 4.57 -7.75 -20.93
C ALA A 104 3.64 -8.39 -21.98
N ALA A 105 2.48 -7.77 -22.20
CA ALA A 105 1.51 -8.22 -23.20
C ALA A 105 2.10 -8.26 -24.63
N SER A 106 2.93 -7.26 -25.00
CA SER A 106 3.63 -7.23 -26.30
C SER A 106 4.59 -8.39 -26.52
N ARG A 107 4.95 -9.11 -25.45
CA ARG A 107 5.86 -10.26 -25.45
C ARG A 107 5.15 -11.58 -25.16
N GLY A 108 3.83 -11.56 -25.04
CA GLY A 108 3.03 -12.74 -24.67
C GLY A 108 3.27 -13.22 -23.24
N VAL A 109 3.59 -12.30 -22.34
CA VAL A 109 3.79 -12.53 -20.91
C VAL A 109 2.56 -12.03 -20.15
N ASP A 110 2.00 -12.87 -19.29
CA ASP A 110 0.89 -12.50 -18.43
C ASP A 110 1.38 -11.71 -17.22
N TYR A 111 0.78 -10.54 -16.95
CA TYR A 111 1.25 -9.61 -15.95
C TYR A 111 0.21 -9.36 -14.87
N LEU A 112 0.62 -9.52 -13.62
CA LEU A 112 -0.12 -9.16 -12.42
C LEU A 112 0.71 -8.16 -11.62
N ASP A 113 0.14 -7.03 -11.33
CA ASP A 113 0.72 -6.04 -10.44
C ASP A 113 0.22 -6.24 -9.02
N GLY A 114 1.01 -5.84 -8.02
CA GLY A 114 0.54 -5.93 -6.64
C GLY A 114 1.33 -5.06 -5.68
N ALA A 115 0.64 -4.59 -4.66
CA ALA A 115 1.21 -3.82 -3.57
C ALA A 115 1.08 -4.59 -2.24
N VAL A 116 2.19 -4.68 -1.52
CA VAL A 116 2.29 -5.43 -0.26
C VAL A 116 2.01 -4.51 0.92
N MET A 117 0.86 -4.68 1.55
CA MET A 117 0.42 -3.88 2.70
C MET A 117 0.88 -4.53 4.01
N ALA A 118 2.19 -4.69 4.15
CA ALA A 118 2.82 -5.25 5.35
C ALA A 118 4.30 -4.86 5.42
N VAL A 119 4.82 -4.73 6.65
CA VAL A 119 6.27 -4.72 6.86
C VAL A 119 6.83 -6.15 6.72
N PRO A 120 8.13 -6.32 6.40
CA PRO A 120 8.71 -7.64 6.13
C PRO A 120 8.44 -8.68 7.22
N GLU A 121 8.44 -8.26 8.49
CA GLU A 121 8.23 -9.13 9.65
C GLU A 121 6.78 -9.64 9.77
N ALA A 122 5.83 -8.94 9.14
CA ALA A 122 4.42 -9.30 9.16
C ALA A 122 4.01 -10.23 8.00
N ILE A 123 4.89 -10.47 7.01
CA ILE A 123 4.57 -11.31 5.85
C ILE A 123 4.21 -12.73 6.28
N GLY A 124 3.04 -13.18 5.84
CA GLY A 124 2.46 -14.48 6.17
C GLY A 124 1.76 -14.52 7.54
N THR A 125 1.53 -13.37 8.19
CA THR A 125 0.71 -13.26 9.40
C THR A 125 -0.72 -12.79 9.06
N PRO A 126 -1.71 -12.99 9.96
CA PRO A 126 -3.09 -12.56 9.72
C PRO A 126 -3.28 -11.05 9.50
N GLY A 127 -2.29 -10.22 9.90
CA GLY A 127 -2.33 -8.77 9.71
C GLY A 127 -1.79 -8.30 8.36
N ALA A 128 -1.17 -9.18 7.58
CA ALA A 128 -0.66 -8.86 6.26
C ALA A 128 -1.73 -9.07 5.18
N PHE A 129 -1.74 -8.18 4.20
CA PHE A 129 -2.51 -8.40 2.98
C PHE A 129 -1.78 -7.82 1.77
N VAL A 130 -2.15 -8.32 0.59
CA VAL A 130 -1.62 -7.86 -0.68
C VAL A 130 -2.79 -7.55 -1.61
N ILE A 131 -2.74 -6.40 -2.26
CA ILE A 131 -3.71 -6.01 -3.25
C ILE A 131 -3.11 -6.24 -4.64
N TYR A 132 -3.91 -6.79 -5.57
CA TYR A 132 -3.47 -7.18 -6.90
C TYR A 132 -4.38 -6.59 -7.96
N SER A 133 -3.80 -6.29 -9.13
CA SER A 133 -4.55 -5.91 -10.33
C SER A 133 -3.81 -6.33 -11.60
N GLY A 134 -4.53 -6.51 -12.73
CA GLY A 134 -3.98 -6.99 -13.99
C GLY A 134 -4.55 -8.34 -14.41
N SER A 135 -3.73 -9.34 -14.75
CA SER A 135 -4.21 -10.63 -15.21
C SER A 135 -4.97 -11.39 -14.11
N ARG A 136 -6.27 -11.60 -14.35
CA ARG A 136 -7.12 -12.41 -13.48
C ARG A 136 -6.70 -13.88 -13.52
N GLU A 137 -6.25 -14.36 -14.66
CA GLU A 137 -5.78 -15.73 -14.85
C GLU A 137 -4.56 -16.02 -14.00
N VAL A 138 -3.56 -15.13 -13.98
CA VAL A 138 -2.38 -15.25 -13.12
C VAL A 138 -2.77 -15.25 -11.64
N PHE A 139 -3.67 -14.36 -11.25
CA PHE A 139 -4.14 -14.28 -9.88
C PHE A 139 -4.80 -15.59 -9.43
N ASP A 140 -5.74 -16.11 -10.20
CA ASP A 140 -6.48 -17.32 -9.86
C ASP A 140 -5.58 -18.57 -9.90
N GLU A 141 -4.71 -18.71 -10.92
CA GLU A 141 -3.80 -19.84 -11.06
C GLU A 141 -2.78 -19.93 -9.92
N HIS A 142 -2.27 -18.78 -9.46
CA HIS A 142 -1.21 -18.72 -8.45
C HIS A 142 -1.72 -18.33 -7.06
N ARG A 143 -3.04 -18.30 -6.85
CA ARG A 143 -3.70 -17.88 -5.61
C ARG A 143 -3.08 -18.50 -4.34
N ASP A 144 -2.86 -19.82 -4.33
CA ASP A 144 -2.30 -20.53 -3.18
C ASP A 144 -0.89 -20.02 -2.81
N ALA A 145 -0.08 -19.67 -3.81
CA ALA A 145 1.25 -19.11 -3.59
C ALA A 145 1.16 -17.65 -3.12
N LEU A 146 0.26 -16.85 -3.70
CA LEU A 146 0.05 -15.45 -3.32
C LEU A 146 -0.51 -15.31 -1.89
N ASP A 147 -1.42 -16.19 -1.50
CA ASP A 147 -2.00 -16.22 -0.14
C ASP A 147 -0.97 -16.57 0.94
N SER A 148 0.22 -17.08 0.56
CA SER A 148 1.33 -17.26 1.51
C SER A 148 1.89 -15.94 2.07
N PHE A 149 1.63 -14.81 1.41
CA PHE A 149 2.09 -13.49 1.86
C PHE A 149 1.13 -12.83 2.86
N GLY A 150 -0.13 -13.24 2.86
CA GLY A 150 -1.24 -12.67 3.63
C GLY A 150 -2.54 -12.76 2.84
N ALA A 151 -3.59 -12.09 3.28
CA ALA A 151 -4.86 -12.06 2.54
C ALA A 151 -4.67 -11.41 1.16
N SER A 152 -5.11 -12.07 0.09
CA SER A 152 -4.99 -11.56 -1.29
C SER A 152 -6.30 -10.93 -1.76
N HIS A 153 -6.23 -9.69 -2.24
CA HIS A 153 -7.38 -8.94 -2.76
C HIS A 153 -7.15 -8.56 -4.23
N PHE A 154 -8.00 -9.05 -5.11
CA PHE A 154 -7.98 -8.69 -6.53
C PHE A 154 -8.91 -7.52 -6.81
N LEU A 155 -8.38 -6.40 -7.32
CA LEU A 155 -9.11 -5.14 -7.49
C LEU A 155 -9.58 -4.86 -8.93
N GLY A 156 -9.14 -5.65 -9.91
CA GLY A 156 -9.56 -5.46 -11.29
C GLY A 156 -8.47 -5.72 -12.32
N THR A 157 -8.83 -5.62 -13.60
CA THR A 157 -7.96 -6.00 -14.72
C THR A 157 -7.03 -4.87 -15.21
N ASP A 158 -7.24 -3.63 -14.80
CA ASP A 158 -6.28 -2.54 -15.05
C ASP A 158 -5.12 -2.66 -14.06
N ALA A 159 -3.92 -2.92 -14.55
CA ALA A 159 -2.71 -3.14 -13.74
C ALA A 159 -2.37 -1.96 -12.82
N GLY A 160 -2.77 -0.73 -13.14
CA GLY A 160 -2.50 0.45 -12.31
C GLY A 160 -3.39 0.57 -11.06
N VAL A 161 -4.42 -0.27 -10.91
CA VAL A 161 -5.40 -0.12 -9.81
C VAL A 161 -4.78 -0.48 -8.47
N ALA A 162 -3.94 -1.52 -8.39
CA ALA A 162 -3.28 -1.91 -7.15
C ALA A 162 -2.37 -0.78 -6.63
N GLU A 163 -1.49 -0.23 -7.49
CA GLU A 163 -0.61 0.88 -7.13
C GLU A 163 -1.41 2.13 -6.71
N PHE A 164 -2.53 2.42 -7.37
CA PHE A 164 -3.34 3.57 -7.00
C PHE A 164 -3.97 3.42 -5.61
N HIS A 165 -4.40 2.21 -5.25
CA HIS A 165 -4.90 1.91 -3.91
C HIS A 165 -3.78 1.93 -2.87
N ASP A 166 -2.57 1.44 -3.20
CA ASP A 166 -1.39 1.55 -2.35
C ASP A 166 -1.12 3.01 -1.97
N LEU A 167 -1.06 3.90 -2.96
CA LEU A 167 -0.86 5.34 -2.72
C LEU A 167 -1.96 5.93 -1.83
N GLY A 168 -3.21 5.51 -2.01
CA GLY A 168 -4.32 5.92 -1.14
C GLY A 168 -4.15 5.45 0.31
N LEU A 169 -3.77 4.18 0.52
CA LEU A 169 -3.51 3.62 1.84
C LEU A 169 -2.28 4.25 2.50
N LEU A 170 -1.20 4.46 1.73
CA LEU A 170 -0.01 5.16 2.21
C LEU A 170 -0.33 6.60 2.63
N SER A 171 -1.17 7.32 1.87
CA SER A 171 -1.61 8.67 2.24
C SER A 171 -2.27 8.69 3.62
N ALA A 172 -3.20 7.76 3.89
CA ALA A 172 -3.85 7.64 5.19
C ALA A 172 -2.84 7.25 6.30
N GLY A 173 -1.91 6.33 5.99
CA GLY A 173 -0.86 5.90 6.91
C GLY A 173 0.08 7.04 7.30
N TYR A 174 0.57 7.81 6.34
CA TYR A 174 1.45 8.96 6.60
C TYR A 174 0.74 10.09 7.36
N ALA A 175 -0.54 10.34 7.07
CA ALA A 175 -1.33 11.30 7.85
C ALA A 175 -1.43 10.87 9.33
N THR A 176 -1.67 9.58 9.58
CA THR A 176 -1.71 9.02 10.93
C THR A 176 -0.36 9.13 11.64
N LEU A 177 0.73 8.73 10.97
CA LEU A 177 2.09 8.85 11.50
C LEU A 177 2.44 10.31 11.82
N GLY A 178 2.18 11.22 10.89
CA GLY A 178 2.43 12.65 11.07
C GLY A 178 1.65 13.22 12.26
N GLY A 179 0.38 12.85 12.40
CA GLY A 179 -0.47 13.24 13.53
C GLY A 179 0.07 12.74 14.87
N PHE A 180 0.52 11.49 14.94
CA PHE A 180 1.13 10.93 16.15
C PHE A 180 2.43 11.68 16.53
N LEU A 181 3.34 11.88 15.57
CA LEU A 181 4.61 12.58 15.80
C LEU A 181 4.37 14.03 16.24
N HIS A 182 3.44 14.73 15.61
CA HIS A 182 3.06 16.09 16.00
C HIS A 182 2.51 16.13 17.43
N ALA A 183 1.63 15.20 17.80
CA ALA A 183 1.06 15.13 19.13
C ALA A 183 2.14 14.88 20.21
N VAL A 184 3.06 13.94 19.99
CA VAL A 184 4.18 13.68 20.91
C VAL A 184 5.06 14.92 21.06
N ALA A 185 5.39 15.62 19.98
CA ALA A 185 6.18 16.85 20.02
C ALA A 185 5.46 17.95 20.81
N MET A 186 4.15 18.15 20.57
CA MET A 186 3.35 19.17 21.24
C MET A 186 3.19 18.90 22.74
N LEU A 187 2.99 17.63 23.12
CA LEU A 187 2.80 17.24 24.52
C LEU A 187 4.12 17.27 25.31
N GLY A 188 5.28 17.07 24.66
CA GLY A 188 6.58 17.01 25.32
C GLY A 188 6.74 15.81 26.27
N VAL A 189 5.99 14.73 26.05
CA VAL A 189 6.06 13.50 26.86
C VAL A 189 6.75 12.38 26.08
N PRO A 190 7.28 11.34 26.76
CA PRO A 190 7.79 10.15 26.09
C PRO A 190 6.70 9.52 25.20
N ALA A 191 7.06 9.15 23.95
CA ALA A 191 6.10 8.59 23.00
C ALA A 191 5.42 7.30 23.52
N GLN A 192 6.15 6.49 24.30
CA GLN A 192 5.62 5.26 24.91
C GLN A 192 4.51 5.54 25.93
N ASP A 193 4.57 6.67 26.64
CA ASP A 193 3.54 7.04 27.63
C ASP A 193 2.24 7.50 26.94
N PHE A 194 2.37 8.13 25.77
CA PHE A 194 1.23 8.58 24.96
C PHE A 194 0.60 7.45 24.14
N LEU A 195 1.37 6.45 23.74
CA LEU A 195 0.96 5.39 22.81
C LEU A 195 -0.35 4.67 23.21
N PRO A 196 -0.59 4.27 24.47
CA PRO A 196 -1.84 3.58 24.84
C PRO A 196 -3.09 4.43 24.60
N LEU A 197 -3.04 5.72 24.92
CA LEU A 197 -4.14 6.67 24.69
C LEU A 197 -4.37 6.90 23.19
N ALA A 198 -3.29 7.11 22.44
CA ALA A 198 -3.35 7.28 21.00
C ALA A 198 -3.95 6.06 20.30
N THR A 199 -3.51 4.85 20.68
CA THR A 199 -4.04 3.61 20.10
C THR A 199 -5.54 3.44 20.38
N THR A 200 -5.98 3.69 21.61
CA THR A 200 -7.41 3.61 21.97
C THR A 200 -8.24 4.62 21.17
N TRP A 201 -7.76 5.86 21.05
CA TRP A 201 -8.44 6.91 20.27
C TRP A 201 -8.49 6.57 18.78
N LEU A 202 -7.38 6.17 18.17
CA LEU A 202 -7.32 5.83 16.75
C LEU A 202 -8.21 4.64 16.39
N ASN A 203 -8.31 3.62 17.24
CA ASN A 203 -9.24 2.52 17.03
C ASN A 203 -10.71 3.00 17.00
N GLY A 204 -11.08 3.94 17.85
CA GLY A 204 -12.39 4.60 17.82
C GLY A 204 -12.60 5.39 16.51
N MET A 205 -11.57 6.10 16.04
CA MET A 205 -11.63 6.83 14.76
C MET A 205 -11.81 5.88 13.57
N VAL A 206 -11.12 4.73 13.56
CA VAL A 206 -11.28 3.71 12.51
C VAL A 206 -12.72 3.20 12.47
N ALA A 207 -13.35 2.95 13.62
CA ALA A 207 -14.76 2.54 13.66
C ALA A 207 -15.69 3.62 13.08
N PHE A 208 -15.40 4.89 13.34
CA PHE A 208 -16.15 6.04 12.81
C PHE A 208 -16.05 6.17 11.29
N LEU A 209 -14.99 5.69 10.65
CA LEU A 209 -14.84 5.76 9.18
C LEU A 209 -15.96 5.06 8.41
N ALA A 210 -16.67 4.09 9.01
CA ALA A 210 -17.81 3.43 8.38
C ALA A 210 -19.00 4.41 8.17
N ASP A 211 -19.22 5.31 9.12
CA ASP A 211 -20.24 6.35 9.00
C ASP A 211 -19.81 7.41 7.99
N VAL A 212 -18.57 7.86 8.05
CA VAL A 212 -17.98 8.79 7.07
C VAL A 212 -18.10 8.24 5.64
N ALA A 213 -17.78 6.96 5.42
CA ALA A 213 -17.88 6.33 4.10
C ALA A 213 -19.33 6.39 3.56
N ARG A 214 -20.30 6.08 4.41
CA ARG A 214 -21.73 6.14 4.04
C ARG A 214 -22.17 7.57 3.68
N GLU A 215 -21.79 8.59 4.48
CA GLU A 215 -22.08 10.00 4.22
C GLU A 215 -21.49 10.44 2.86
N VAL A 216 -20.25 10.06 2.59
CA VAL A 216 -19.53 10.38 1.35
C VAL A 216 -20.16 9.73 0.12
N ASP A 217 -20.54 8.45 0.22
CA ASP A 217 -21.16 7.70 -0.89
C ASP A 217 -22.57 8.22 -1.21
N GLN A 218 -23.34 8.56 -0.17
CA GLN A 218 -24.68 9.09 -0.31
C GLN A 218 -24.73 10.59 -0.59
N ARG A 219 -23.60 11.30 -0.42
CA ARG A 219 -23.53 12.78 -0.44
C ARG A 219 -24.55 13.42 0.52
N ASP A 220 -24.79 12.77 1.64
CA ASP A 220 -25.67 13.26 2.70
C ASP A 220 -24.85 13.60 3.93
N TYR A 221 -24.68 14.89 4.17
CA TYR A 221 -23.83 15.43 5.24
C TYR A 221 -24.64 16.08 6.36
N ALA A 222 -25.96 16.04 6.27
CA ALA A 222 -26.86 16.80 7.18
C ALA A 222 -26.86 16.24 8.62
N HIS A 223 -26.51 14.99 8.83
CA HIS A 223 -26.68 14.26 10.10
C HIS A 223 -25.41 13.65 10.66
N GLY A 224 -24.24 14.16 10.27
CA GLY A 224 -22.96 13.64 10.75
C GLY A 224 -22.71 13.87 12.23
N ALA A 225 -21.90 13.03 12.84
CA ALA A 225 -21.61 13.07 14.28
C ALA A 225 -20.84 14.32 14.73
N SER A 226 -20.18 15.03 13.81
CA SER A 226 -19.38 16.22 14.11
C SER A 226 -19.41 17.18 12.93
N SER A 227 -19.91 18.41 13.18
CA SER A 227 -20.03 19.42 12.11
C SER A 227 -18.70 20.08 11.74
N VAL A 228 -18.67 20.69 10.56
CA VAL A 228 -17.55 21.53 10.10
C VAL A 228 -17.22 22.60 11.14
N ALA A 229 -18.22 23.29 11.70
CA ALA A 229 -18.04 24.35 12.69
C ALA A 229 -17.33 23.84 13.96
N ILE A 230 -17.72 22.67 14.49
CA ILE A 230 -17.07 22.05 15.64
C ILE A 230 -15.58 21.75 15.34
N ASN A 231 -15.30 21.20 14.14
CA ASN A 231 -13.95 20.84 13.73
C ASN A 231 -13.08 22.07 13.45
N GLN A 232 -13.63 23.19 12.98
CA GLN A 232 -12.91 24.46 12.88
C GLN A 232 -12.38 24.90 14.23
N VAL A 233 -13.24 24.86 15.28
CA VAL A 233 -12.84 25.23 16.64
C VAL A 233 -11.76 24.29 17.17
N ALA A 234 -11.97 22.97 17.00
CA ALA A 234 -11.01 21.97 17.45
C ALA A 234 -9.62 22.14 16.80
N LEU A 235 -9.57 22.28 15.48
CA LEU A 235 -8.31 22.52 14.75
C LEU A 235 -7.68 23.86 15.11
N GLY A 236 -8.49 24.91 15.33
CA GLY A 236 -8.02 26.20 15.84
C GLY A 236 -7.32 26.06 17.20
N ASN A 237 -7.89 25.30 18.12
CA ASN A 237 -7.32 25.02 19.43
C ASN A 237 -6.00 24.23 19.33
N ILE A 238 -5.94 23.23 18.45
CA ILE A 238 -4.71 22.47 18.25
C ILE A 238 -3.61 23.36 17.67
N VAL A 239 -3.90 24.20 16.68
CA VAL A 239 -2.94 25.15 16.09
C VAL A 239 -2.44 26.13 17.15
N HIS A 240 -3.32 26.65 18.01
CA HIS A 240 -2.93 27.53 19.10
C HIS A 240 -2.03 26.84 20.11
N ALA A 241 -2.42 25.65 20.58
CA ALA A 241 -1.62 24.87 21.54
C ALA A 241 -0.25 24.50 20.99
N SER A 242 -0.16 24.10 19.70
CA SER A 242 1.11 23.78 19.03
C SER A 242 2.06 24.98 19.07
N ARG A 243 1.58 26.17 18.67
CA ARG A 243 2.39 27.40 18.71
C ARG A 243 2.82 27.76 20.12
N SER A 244 1.96 27.60 21.12
CA SER A 244 2.26 27.86 22.52
C SER A 244 3.32 26.89 23.05
N ALA A 245 3.36 25.66 22.55
CA ALA A 245 4.40 24.67 22.87
C ALA A 245 5.67 24.82 22.00
N GLY A 246 5.74 25.82 21.12
CA GLY A 246 6.88 26.02 20.21
C GLY A 246 6.98 25.00 19.07
N VAL A 247 5.87 24.30 18.76
CA VAL A 247 5.79 23.29 17.68
C VAL A 247 5.08 23.89 16.47
N ALA A 248 5.65 23.66 15.27
CA ALA A 248 5.04 24.12 14.03
C ALA A 248 3.74 23.34 13.71
N PRO A 249 2.61 24.03 13.45
CA PRO A 249 1.33 23.36 13.16
C PRO A 249 1.14 22.98 11.70
N ASP A 250 2.18 22.97 10.89
CA ASP A 250 2.15 22.91 9.42
C ASP A 250 1.39 21.70 8.89
N LEU A 251 1.42 20.57 9.60
CA LEU A 251 0.67 19.36 9.24
C LEU A 251 -0.86 19.54 9.30
N LEU A 252 -1.35 20.49 10.11
CA LEU A 252 -2.78 20.66 10.38
C LEU A 252 -3.37 21.90 9.69
N LEU A 253 -2.53 22.84 9.24
CA LEU A 253 -2.99 24.05 8.57
C LEU A 253 -3.81 23.78 7.30
N PRO A 254 -3.40 22.86 6.38
CA PRO A 254 -4.20 22.55 5.20
C PRO A 254 -5.58 21.97 5.54
N LEU A 255 -5.66 21.11 6.57
CA LEU A 255 -6.93 20.54 7.01
C LEU A 255 -7.84 21.62 7.61
N LYS A 256 -7.27 22.52 8.43
CA LYS A 256 -8.01 23.66 8.96
C LYS A 256 -8.54 24.57 7.85
N GLU A 257 -7.73 24.85 6.83
CA GLU A 257 -8.14 25.64 5.67
C GLU A 257 -9.30 25.00 4.91
N LEU A 258 -9.30 23.68 4.73
CA LEU A 258 -10.43 22.98 4.12
C LEU A 258 -11.72 23.16 4.92
N MET A 259 -11.67 23.06 6.26
CA MET A 259 -12.83 23.31 7.12
C MET A 259 -13.30 24.78 7.01
N ASP A 260 -12.35 25.74 7.04
CA ASP A 260 -12.66 27.16 6.94
C ASP A 260 -13.36 27.48 5.61
N ARG A 261 -12.87 26.93 4.51
CA ARG A 261 -13.48 27.11 3.18
C ARG A 261 -14.88 26.49 3.12
N ARG A 262 -15.03 25.24 3.63
CA ARG A 262 -16.33 24.57 3.61
C ARG A 262 -17.39 25.35 4.41
N ALA A 263 -17.01 25.90 5.56
CA ALA A 263 -17.90 26.75 6.35
C ALA A 263 -18.25 28.07 5.62
N ALA A 264 -17.25 28.72 4.98
CA ALA A 264 -17.46 29.95 4.19
C ALA A 264 -18.40 29.72 2.99
N ASP A 265 -18.41 28.51 2.43
CA ASP A 265 -19.34 28.11 1.36
C ASP A 265 -20.78 27.86 1.86
N GLY A 266 -21.08 28.10 3.16
CA GLY A 266 -22.40 27.97 3.77
C GLY A 266 -22.68 26.58 4.38
N HIS A 267 -21.69 25.74 4.54
CA HIS A 267 -21.81 24.36 5.00
C HIS A 267 -21.25 24.12 6.41
N ALA A 268 -21.33 25.12 7.28
CA ALA A 268 -20.79 25.05 8.65
C ALA A 268 -21.46 23.97 9.51
N GLU A 269 -22.77 23.73 9.28
CA GLU A 269 -23.55 22.74 10.03
C GLU A 269 -23.47 21.32 9.43
N ASP A 270 -22.93 21.16 8.22
CA ASP A 270 -22.72 19.86 7.61
C ASP A 270 -21.68 19.06 8.38
N SER A 271 -21.73 17.74 8.26
CA SER A 271 -20.68 16.84 8.75
C SER A 271 -19.30 17.25 8.24
N ALA A 272 -18.27 17.10 9.07
CA ALA A 272 -16.88 17.33 8.68
C ALA A 272 -16.45 16.52 7.44
N SER A 273 -17.08 15.37 7.19
CA SER A 273 -16.86 14.55 6.00
C SER A 273 -17.16 15.30 4.69
N SER A 274 -18.01 16.36 4.75
CA SER A 274 -18.37 17.18 3.59
C SER A 274 -17.20 17.94 2.96
N VAL A 275 -16.04 18.03 3.64
CA VAL A 275 -14.81 18.62 3.05
C VAL A 275 -14.31 17.83 1.84
N ILE A 276 -14.75 16.58 1.66
CA ILE A 276 -14.42 15.79 0.48
C ILE A 276 -14.88 16.46 -0.82
N GLU A 277 -15.96 17.25 -0.77
CA GLU A 277 -16.45 17.97 -1.94
C GLU A 277 -15.45 19.03 -2.45
N LEU A 278 -14.55 19.51 -1.57
CA LEU A 278 -13.44 20.39 -1.94
C LEU A 278 -12.22 19.64 -2.50
N LEU A 279 -12.12 18.33 -2.23
CA LEU A 279 -11.02 17.47 -2.67
C LEU A 279 -11.32 16.74 -3.99
N ARG A 280 -12.60 16.62 -4.35
CA ARG A 280 -13.00 15.96 -5.61
C ARG A 280 -12.44 16.71 -6.81
N PRO A 281 -12.03 15.96 -7.89
CA PRO A 281 -11.62 16.59 -9.12
C PRO A 281 -12.72 17.57 -9.60
N ARG A 282 -12.32 18.79 -9.93
CA ARG A 282 -13.25 19.72 -10.58
C ARG A 282 -13.54 19.16 -11.96
N VAL A 283 -14.79 18.76 -12.19
CA VAL A 283 -15.25 18.49 -13.55
C VAL A 283 -15.25 19.86 -14.25
N HIS A 284 -14.25 20.10 -15.11
CA HIS A 284 -14.34 21.24 -16.01
C HIS A 284 -15.48 20.92 -16.98
N PRO A 285 -16.54 21.75 -17.05
CA PRO A 285 -17.50 21.60 -18.14
C PRO A 285 -16.71 21.81 -19.46
N GLU A 286 -16.84 20.85 -20.37
CA GLU A 286 -16.35 20.97 -21.75
C GLU A 286 -17.04 22.13 -22.47
#